data_b2bbbf18e77ef4fb314dc0d5af8bfd7d
#
_entry.id   b2bbbf18e77ef4fb314dc0d5af8bfd7d
#
_cell.length_a   1.000
_cell.length_b   1.000
_cell.length_c   1.000
_cell.angle_alpha   90.00
_cell.angle_beta   90.00
_cell.angle_gamma   90.00
#
_symmetry.space_group_name_H-M   'P 1'
#
loop_
_entity.id
_entity.type
_entity.pdbx_description
1 polymer ?
#
loop_
_entity_poly.entity_id
_entity_poly.type
_entity_poly.pdbx_seq_one_letter_code
_entity_poly.pdbx_strand_id
1 'polypeptide(L)'
;AASDVYKRQGIALSGGDYTKDLHTHITGTGIELMGARQQLVIAARAAGVQCFDTVYTDLENEDGFREDVNTIHLMGFDGKSIINPRQIRIVHEIFTPKEKEIIFAEKVVREIDEKKAQGIGVFTVDGKMIDIAFYDGAKRTIALAKASGVYKGDLTSSSKKTPTSKVGDELRLLPTTNA
;
A
#
# COMPACT_ATOMS: atom_id res chain seq x y z
N ALA A 1 22.57 -33.28 -10.88
CA ALA A 1 21.24 -33.16 -10.33
C ALA A 1 20.96 -31.68 -10.18
N ALA A 2 20.13 -31.12 -11.07
CA ALA A 2 19.58 -29.84 -10.85
C ALA A 2 18.80 -29.96 -9.54
N SER A 3 19.33 -29.39 -8.50
CA SER A 3 18.55 -29.15 -7.31
C SER A 3 17.34 -28.36 -7.75
N ASP A 4 16.15 -28.92 -7.61
CA ASP A 4 14.93 -28.15 -7.54
C ASP A 4 15.13 -27.17 -6.40
N VAL A 5 15.63 -26.00 -6.76
CA VAL A 5 15.62 -24.86 -5.86
C VAL A 5 14.16 -24.56 -5.70
N TYR A 6 13.57 -25.09 -4.63
CA TYR A 6 12.25 -24.67 -4.19
C TYR A 6 12.30 -23.15 -4.09
N LYS A 7 11.68 -22.49 -5.07
CA LYS A 7 11.61 -21.04 -5.07
C LYS A 7 10.83 -20.68 -3.81
N ARG A 8 11.53 -20.18 -2.81
CA ARG A 8 10.88 -19.68 -1.60
C ARG A 8 9.93 -18.58 -2.01
N GLN A 9 8.66 -18.74 -1.70
CA GLN A 9 7.63 -17.77 -2.04
C GLN A 9 7.61 -16.61 -1.07
N GLY A 10 8.13 -16.78 0.14
CA GLY A 10 8.17 -15.76 1.17
C GLY A 10 9.16 -16.08 2.28
N ILE A 11 9.41 -15.06 3.08
CA ILE A 11 10.19 -15.13 4.33
C ILE A 11 9.38 -14.53 5.46
N ALA A 12 9.59 -15.01 6.67
CA ALA A 12 8.88 -14.55 7.86
C ALA A 12 9.84 -14.28 9.01
N LEU A 13 9.51 -13.29 9.84
CA LEU A 13 10.22 -13.00 11.08
C LEU A 13 9.70 -13.95 12.18
N SER A 14 10.61 -14.65 12.85
CA SER A 14 10.34 -15.32 14.13
C SER A 14 10.77 -14.40 15.26
N GLY A 15 9.84 -13.54 15.74
CA GLY A 15 10.16 -12.53 16.76
C GLY A 15 10.58 -13.13 18.09
N GLY A 16 9.98 -14.27 18.48
CA GLY A 16 10.36 -14.96 19.71
C GLY A 16 11.79 -15.49 19.70
N ASP A 17 12.20 -16.15 18.63
CA ASP A 17 13.57 -16.63 18.49
C ASP A 17 14.56 -15.46 18.37
N TYR A 18 14.19 -14.45 17.57
CA TYR A 18 15.02 -13.27 17.39
C TYR A 18 15.29 -12.53 18.71
N THR A 19 14.27 -12.27 19.52
CA THR A 19 14.45 -11.59 20.81
C THR A 19 15.21 -12.45 21.83
N LYS A 20 15.01 -13.77 21.78
CA LYS A 20 15.78 -14.72 22.60
C LYS A 20 17.27 -14.62 22.30
N ASP A 21 17.65 -14.65 21.00
CA ASP A 21 19.06 -14.57 20.59
C ASP A 21 19.69 -13.21 20.91
N LEU A 22 18.90 -12.14 20.92
CA LEU A 22 19.33 -10.80 21.32
C LEU A 22 19.31 -10.57 22.84
N HIS A 23 18.99 -11.60 23.64
CA HIS A 23 18.85 -11.49 25.10
C HIS A 23 17.86 -10.41 25.56
N THR A 24 16.76 -10.24 24.81
CA THR A 24 15.66 -9.32 25.12
C THR A 24 14.31 -10.05 25.06
N HIS A 25 13.22 -9.33 25.15
CA HIS A 25 11.86 -9.86 25.10
C HIS A 25 10.97 -8.99 24.22
N ILE A 26 9.89 -9.56 23.72
CA ILE A 26 8.89 -8.82 22.95
C ILE A 26 8.16 -7.86 23.87
N THR A 27 8.12 -6.57 23.49
CA THR A 27 7.39 -5.52 24.19
C THR A 27 6.11 -5.15 23.46
N GLY A 28 5.21 -4.45 24.14
CA GLY A 28 3.99 -3.93 23.50
C GLY A 28 4.25 -2.88 22.40
N THR A 29 5.44 -2.26 22.40
CA THR A 29 5.83 -1.27 21.39
C THR A 29 6.52 -1.88 20.18
N GLY A 30 7.06 -3.09 20.28
CA GLY A 30 7.79 -3.78 19.22
C GLY A 30 9.09 -3.10 18.79
N ILE A 31 9.64 -2.18 19.61
CA ILE A 31 10.86 -1.42 19.29
C ILE A 31 12.06 -2.33 19.03
N GLU A 32 12.14 -3.43 19.77
CA GLU A 32 13.18 -4.46 19.67
C GLU A 32 13.15 -5.19 18.32
N LEU A 33 12.02 -5.20 17.62
CA LEU A 33 11.84 -5.86 16.33
C LEU A 33 12.10 -4.94 15.13
N MET A 34 12.14 -3.62 15.34
CA MET A 34 12.16 -2.64 14.25
C MET A 34 13.34 -2.81 13.30
N GLY A 35 14.54 -3.05 13.83
CA GLY A 35 15.73 -3.28 13.02
C GLY A 35 15.62 -4.53 12.13
N ALA A 36 15.15 -5.64 12.70
CA ALA A 36 14.94 -6.88 11.96
C ALA A 36 13.82 -6.72 10.92
N ARG A 37 12.73 -6.08 11.28
CA ARG A 37 11.59 -5.82 10.38
C ARG A 37 12.05 -5.06 9.14
N GLN A 38 12.80 -3.98 9.29
CA GLN A 38 13.30 -3.19 8.15
C GLN A 38 14.25 -3.99 7.26
N GLN A 39 15.22 -4.67 7.85
CA GLN A 39 16.17 -5.49 7.10
C GLN A 39 15.47 -6.61 6.33
N LEU A 40 14.48 -7.27 6.95
CA LEU A 40 13.74 -8.36 6.33
C LEU A 40 12.93 -7.88 5.12
N VAL A 41 12.25 -6.75 5.23
CA VAL A 41 11.49 -6.15 4.10
C VAL A 41 12.44 -5.80 2.95
N ILE A 42 13.57 -5.14 3.24
CA ILE A 42 14.56 -4.79 2.21
C ILE A 42 15.09 -6.04 1.50
N ALA A 43 15.47 -7.06 2.27
CA ALA A 43 15.97 -8.33 1.71
C ALA A 43 14.90 -9.06 0.88
N ALA A 44 13.65 -9.09 1.36
CA ALA A 44 12.53 -9.69 0.64
C ALA A 44 12.28 -9.00 -0.71
N ARG A 45 12.30 -7.67 -0.74
CA ARG A 45 12.13 -6.90 -1.98
C ARG A 45 13.28 -7.10 -2.94
N ALA A 46 14.52 -7.14 -2.46
CA ALA A 46 15.68 -7.45 -3.30
C ALA A 46 15.62 -8.88 -3.89
N ALA A 47 15.08 -9.83 -3.14
CA ALA A 47 14.92 -11.23 -3.57
C ALA A 47 13.64 -11.48 -4.38
N GLY A 48 12.72 -10.52 -4.50
CA GLY A 48 11.44 -10.68 -5.18
C GLY A 48 10.50 -11.68 -4.51
N VAL A 49 10.54 -11.79 -3.18
CA VAL A 49 9.69 -12.70 -2.39
C VAL A 49 8.77 -11.95 -1.44
N GLN A 50 7.73 -12.61 -0.96
CA GLN A 50 6.83 -12.04 0.05
C GLN A 50 7.50 -11.97 1.42
N CYS A 51 7.08 -11.01 2.24
CA CYS A 51 7.58 -10.77 3.59
C CYS A 51 6.44 -10.78 4.60
N PHE A 52 6.54 -11.65 5.61
CA PHE A 52 5.53 -11.78 6.66
C PHE A 52 6.14 -11.44 8.02
N ASP A 53 5.37 -10.68 8.80
CA ASP A 53 5.79 -10.33 10.16
C ASP A 53 5.46 -11.46 11.16
N THR A 54 6.05 -11.34 12.34
CA THR A 54 5.87 -12.26 13.46
C THR A 54 4.46 -12.23 14.06
N VAL A 55 4.16 -13.16 14.95
CA VAL A 55 2.91 -13.19 15.71
C VAL A 55 2.82 -12.07 16.74
N TYR A 56 1.60 -11.74 17.14
CA TYR A 56 1.28 -10.88 18.28
C TYR A 56 0.61 -11.72 19.37
N THR A 57 1.23 -11.82 20.53
CA THR A 57 0.88 -12.81 21.55
C THR A 57 -0.13 -12.34 22.59
N ASP A 58 -0.29 -11.03 22.78
CA ASP A 58 -1.27 -10.48 23.71
C ASP A 58 -2.67 -10.45 23.07
N LEU A 59 -3.41 -11.55 23.24
CA LEU A 59 -4.71 -11.76 22.60
C LEU A 59 -5.82 -10.85 23.14
N GLU A 60 -5.64 -10.28 24.31
CA GLU A 60 -6.65 -9.42 24.93
C GLU A 60 -6.44 -7.94 24.59
N ASN A 61 -5.30 -7.59 24.00
CA ASN A 61 -4.98 -6.24 23.58
C ASN A 61 -5.22 -6.05 22.06
N GLU A 62 -6.49 -5.92 21.68
CA GLU A 62 -6.88 -5.73 20.27
C GLU A 62 -6.34 -4.41 19.69
N ASP A 63 -6.32 -3.33 20.47
CA ASP A 63 -5.84 -2.03 20.02
C ASP A 63 -4.33 -2.08 19.73
N GLY A 64 -3.54 -2.67 20.63
CA GLY A 64 -2.11 -2.87 20.40
C GLY A 64 -1.84 -3.77 19.20
N PHE A 65 -2.64 -4.81 18.99
CA PHE A 65 -2.54 -5.64 17.79
C PHE A 65 -2.83 -4.83 16.52
N ARG A 66 -3.85 -3.98 16.52
CA ARG A 66 -4.20 -3.11 15.40
C ARG A 66 -3.07 -2.12 15.07
N GLU A 67 -2.48 -1.52 16.08
CA GLU A 67 -1.33 -0.61 15.92
C GLU A 67 -0.12 -1.33 15.33
N ASP A 68 0.20 -2.54 15.82
CA ASP A 68 1.29 -3.36 15.31
C ASP A 68 1.06 -3.76 13.84
N VAL A 69 -0.17 -4.18 13.48
CA VAL A 69 -0.53 -4.50 12.09
C VAL A 69 -0.43 -3.27 11.18
N ASN A 70 -0.87 -2.08 11.62
CA ASN A 70 -0.71 -0.84 10.86
C ASN A 70 0.77 -0.50 10.66
N THR A 71 1.58 -0.65 11.69
CA THR A 71 3.02 -0.38 11.63
C THR A 71 3.68 -1.25 10.57
N ILE A 72 3.48 -2.56 10.60
CA ILE A 72 4.11 -3.45 9.64
C ILE A 72 3.55 -3.29 8.22
N HIS A 73 2.28 -2.93 8.08
CA HIS A 73 1.70 -2.59 6.79
C HIS A 73 2.40 -1.36 6.17
N LEU A 74 2.62 -0.30 6.96
CA LEU A 74 3.36 0.90 6.54
C LEU A 74 4.83 0.61 6.24
N MET A 75 5.44 -0.35 6.93
CA MET A 75 6.81 -0.81 6.65
C MET A 75 6.94 -1.60 5.35
N GLY A 76 5.83 -2.04 4.77
CA GLY A 76 5.82 -2.74 3.49
C GLY A 76 5.80 -4.27 3.59
N PHE A 77 5.39 -4.84 4.71
CA PHE A 77 5.11 -6.27 4.80
C PHE A 77 3.93 -6.69 3.91
N ASP A 78 3.89 -7.95 3.52
CA ASP A 78 2.80 -8.53 2.73
C ASP A 78 1.71 -9.15 3.60
N GLY A 79 2.00 -9.35 4.88
CA GLY A 79 1.07 -9.90 5.84
C GLY A 79 1.70 -10.13 7.21
N LYS A 80 0.95 -10.75 8.09
CA LYS A 80 1.34 -11.03 9.47
C LYS A 80 0.98 -12.46 9.85
N SER A 81 1.87 -13.13 10.57
CA SER A 81 1.56 -14.40 11.22
C SER A 81 0.54 -14.18 12.34
N ILE A 82 -0.45 -15.05 12.42
CA ILE A 82 -1.52 -14.98 13.43
C ILE A 82 -1.59 -16.29 14.21
N ILE A 83 -2.01 -16.22 15.47
CA ILE A 83 -2.17 -17.37 16.37
C ILE A 83 -3.61 -17.55 16.87
N ASN A 84 -4.51 -16.64 16.50
CA ASN A 84 -5.91 -16.70 16.90
C ASN A 84 -6.82 -16.25 15.75
N PRO A 85 -7.94 -16.95 15.47
CA PRO A 85 -8.88 -16.55 14.42
C PRO A 85 -9.46 -15.13 14.58
N ARG A 86 -9.58 -14.61 15.81
CA ARG A 86 -10.02 -13.22 16.06
C ARG A 86 -9.13 -12.18 15.39
N GLN A 87 -7.86 -12.50 15.17
CA GLN A 87 -6.87 -11.61 14.54
C GLN A 87 -7.07 -11.46 13.02
N ILE A 88 -7.73 -12.44 12.37
CA ILE A 88 -7.93 -12.46 10.91
C ILE A 88 -8.63 -11.18 10.43
N ARG A 89 -9.74 -10.81 11.11
CA ARG A 89 -10.54 -9.64 10.74
C ARG A 89 -9.71 -8.36 10.68
N ILE A 90 -8.87 -8.13 11.69
CA ILE A 90 -8.06 -6.92 11.80
C ILE A 90 -7.00 -6.87 10.70
N VAL A 91 -6.31 -8.00 10.45
CA VAL A 91 -5.32 -8.08 9.39
C VAL A 91 -5.96 -7.82 8.02
N HIS A 92 -7.10 -8.45 7.73
CA HIS A 92 -7.81 -8.21 6.46
C HIS A 92 -8.29 -6.77 6.33
N GLU A 93 -8.82 -6.16 7.40
CA GLU A 93 -9.28 -4.77 7.39
C GLU A 93 -8.17 -3.77 7.04
N ILE A 94 -6.94 -4.03 7.52
CA ILE A 94 -5.80 -3.13 7.33
C ILE A 94 -5.12 -3.39 5.98
N PHE A 95 -4.94 -4.64 5.58
CA PHE A 95 -4.26 -5.00 4.34
C PHE A 95 -5.14 -4.92 3.09
N THR A 96 -6.46 -4.90 3.24
CA THR A 96 -7.37 -4.73 2.09
C THR A 96 -7.37 -3.28 1.62
N PRO A 97 -7.03 -3.00 0.36
CA PRO A 97 -7.03 -1.64 -0.18
C PRO A 97 -8.41 -0.99 -0.09
N LYS A 98 -8.44 0.27 0.29
CA LYS A 98 -9.66 1.06 0.38
C LYS A 98 -10.04 1.62 -0.99
N GLU A 99 -11.32 1.88 -1.20
CA GLU A 99 -11.84 2.37 -2.49
C GLU A 99 -11.07 3.59 -3.03
N LYS A 100 -10.72 4.54 -2.15
CA LYS A 100 -9.93 5.73 -2.54
C LYS A 100 -8.52 5.36 -3.04
N GLU A 101 -7.89 4.35 -2.45
CA GLU A 101 -6.57 3.87 -2.84
C GLU A 101 -6.64 3.17 -4.19
N ILE A 102 -7.70 2.38 -4.43
CA ILE A 102 -7.94 1.70 -5.69
C ILE A 102 -8.16 2.71 -6.81
N ILE A 103 -9.04 3.71 -6.61
CA ILE A 103 -9.29 4.79 -7.58
C ILE A 103 -8.01 5.55 -7.90
N PHE A 104 -7.23 5.90 -6.88
CA PHE A 104 -5.97 6.59 -7.09
C PHE A 104 -4.97 5.73 -7.86
N ALA A 105 -4.86 4.44 -7.53
CA ALA A 105 -3.99 3.50 -8.24
C ALA A 105 -4.38 3.35 -9.71
N GLU A 106 -5.68 3.27 -10.03
CA GLU A 106 -6.17 3.21 -11.41
C GLU A 106 -5.81 4.48 -12.21
N LYS A 107 -5.97 5.67 -11.59
CA LYS A 107 -5.56 6.93 -12.19
C LYS A 107 -4.06 6.95 -12.47
N VAL A 108 -3.24 6.55 -11.49
CA VAL A 108 -1.78 6.51 -11.64
C VAL A 108 -1.36 5.60 -12.78
N VAL A 109 -1.89 4.38 -12.85
CA VAL A 109 -1.54 3.43 -13.93
C VAL A 109 -1.90 4.02 -15.28
N ARG A 110 -3.12 4.53 -15.45
CA ARG A 110 -3.59 5.11 -16.72
C ARG A 110 -2.75 6.30 -17.14
N GLU A 111 -2.53 7.27 -16.24
CA GLU A 111 -1.76 8.47 -16.56
C GLU A 111 -0.30 8.15 -16.90
N ILE A 112 0.32 7.17 -16.20
CA ILE A 112 1.69 6.72 -16.53
C ILE A 112 1.72 6.13 -17.93
N ASP A 113 0.78 5.24 -18.29
CA ASP A 113 0.74 4.61 -19.60
C ASP A 113 0.56 5.66 -20.72
N GLU A 114 -0.33 6.65 -20.53
CA GLU A 114 -0.57 7.73 -21.47
C GLU A 114 0.66 8.66 -21.60
N LYS A 115 1.25 9.07 -20.47
CA LYS A 115 2.39 10.02 -20.44
C LYS A 115 3.69 9.39 -20.93
N LYS A 116 3.92 8.13 -20.64
CA LYS A 116 5.07 7.38 -21.13
C LYS A 116 5.10 7.33 -22.66
N ALA A 117 3.93 7.15 -23.30
CA ALA A 117 3.82 7.20 -24.75
C ALA A 117 4.19 8.57 -25.35
N GLN A 118 4.08 9.65 -24.55
CA GLN A 118 4.42 11.03 -24.91
C GLN A 118 5.86 11.43 -24.50
N GLY A 119 6.64 10.53 -23.89
CA GLY A 119 7.99 10.83 -23.37
C GLY A 119 8.01 11.69 -22.10
N ILE A 120 6.88 11.81 -21.38
CA ILE A 120 6.77 12.62 -20.16
C ILE A 120 7.03 11.72 -18.95
N GLY A 121 8.10 11.99 -18.19
CA GLY A 121 8.52 11.17 -17.06
C GLY A 121 7.95 11.57 -15.70
N VAL A 122 7.52 12.84 -15.53
CA VAL A 122 7.00 13.37 -14.27
C VAL A 122 5.77 14.23 -14.55
N PHE A 123 4.71 14.04 -13.77
CA PHE A 123 3.44 14.76 -13.92
C PHE A 123 2.67 14.78 -12.59
N THR A 124 1.45 15.30 -12.58
CA THR A 124 0.63 15.42 -11.36
C THR A 124 -0.67 14.64 -11.50
N VAL A 125 -1.00 13.84 -10.46
CA VAL A 125 -2.29 13.16 -10.30
C VAL A 125 -2.89 13.60 -8.97
N ASP A 126 -4.11 14.13 -8.99
CA ASP A 126 -4.81 14.64 -7.81
C ASP A 126 -3.93 15.53 -6.90
N GLY A 127 -3.12 16.42 -7.52
CA GLY A 127 -2.22 17.36 -6.83
C GLY A 127 -0.91 16.73 -6.30
N LYS A 128 -0.67 15.44 -6.52
CA LYS A 128 0.57 14.75 -6.13
C LYS A 128 1.49 14.57 -7.32
N MET A 129 2.76 14.84 -7.15
CA MET A 129 3.79 14.56 -8.15
C MET A 129 3.94 13.02 -8.28
N ILE A 130 3.87 12.54 -9.50
CA ILE A 130 3.93 11.13 -9.87
C ILE A 130 5.02 10.95 -10.92
N ASP A 131 5.77 9.86 -10.78
CA ASP A 131 6.74 9.36 -11.75
C ASP A 131 6.59 7.85 -11.95
N ILE A 132 7.48 7.27 -12.74
CA ILE A 132 7.44 5.83 -13.05
C ILE A 132 7.58 4.92 -11.80
N ALA A 133 8.19 5.42 -10.71
CA ALA A 133 8.37 4.62 -9.50
C ALA A 133 7.03 4.28 -8.81
N PHE A 134 5.97 5.07 -9.07
CA PHE A 134 4.63 4.79 -8.54
C PHE A 134 3.89 3.67 -9.27
N TYR A 135 4.35 3.27 -10.47
CA TYR A 135 3.62 2.35 -11.35
C TYR A 135 3.43 0.96 -10.73
N ASP A 136 4.51 0.36 -10.26
CA ASP A 136 4.46 -0.98 -9.70
C ASP A 136 3.66 -1.03 -8.39
N GLY A 137 3.78 0.01 -7.56
CA GLY A 137 2.97 0.17 -6.35
C GLY A 137 1.47 0.25 -6.66
N ALA A 138 1.10 1.05 -7.65
CA ALA A 138 -0.29 1.18 -8.08
C ALA A 138 -0.85 -0.12 -8.66
N LYS A 139 -0.09 -0.82 -9.50
CA LYS A 139 -0.47 -2.16 -10.03
C LYS A 139 -0.64 -3.18 -8.92
N ARG A 140 0.24 -3.16 -7.90
CA ARG A 140 0.13 -4.02 -6.74
C ARG A 140 -1.15 -3.74 -5.94
N THR A 141 -1.51 -2.48 -5.71
CA THR A 141 -2.76 -2.10 -5.04
C THR A 141 -3.97 -2.65 -5.78
N ILE A 142 -4.02 -2.52 -7.10
CA ILE A 142 -5.11 -3.08 -7.93
C ILE A 142 -5.14 -4.61 -7.85
N ALA A 143 -3.98 -5.27 -7.94
CA ALA A 143 -3.90 -6.72 -7.85
C ALA A 143 -4.39 -7.23 -6.48
N LEU A 144 -4.02 -6.56 -5.38
CA LEU A 144 -4.47 -6.88 -4.04
C LEU A 144 -5.98 -6.66 -3.88
N ALA A 145 -6.52 -5.58 -4.43
CA ALA A 145 -7.96 -5.32 -4.43
C ALA A 145 -8.75 -6.41 -5.17
N LYS A 146 -8.22 -6.92 -6.29
CA LYS A 146 -8.81 -8.05 -7.03
C LYS A 146 -8.75 -9.33 -6.21
N ALA A 147 -7.61 -9.64 -5.61
CA ALA A 147 -7.43 -10.82 -4.77
C ALA A 147 -8.31 -10.80 -3.53
N SER A 148 -8.54 -9.63 -2.94
CA SER A 148 -9.42 -9.45 -1.77
C SER A 148 -10.91 -9.36 -2.13
N GLY A 149 -11.28 -9.41 -3.41
CA GLY A 149 -12.68 -9.36 -3.87
C GLY A 149 -13.36 -7.99 -3.72
N VAL A 150 -12.59 -6.92 -3.45
CA VAL A 150 -13.13 -5.55 -3.28
C VAL A 150 -13.05 -4.72 -4.55
N TYR A 151 -12.39 -5.22 -5.59
CA TYR A 151 -12.29 -4.52 -6.87
C TYR A 151 -13.61 -4.60 -7.65
N LYS A 152 -14.18 -3.44 -7.97
CA LYS A 152 -15.48 -3.33 -8.65
C LYS A 152 -15.37 -2.98 -10.15
N GLY A 153 -14.19 -3.07 -10.74
CA GLY A 153 -13.90 -2.62 -12.09
C GLY A 153 -13.32 -1.21 -12.13
N ASP A 154 -13.15 -0.63 -13.33
CA ASP A 154 -12.61 0.72 -13.49
C ASP A 154 -13.54 1.77 -12.85
N LEU A 155 -13.22 2.15 -11.61
CA LEU A 155 -13.97 3.12 -10.82
C LEU A 155 -13.79 4.55 -11.35
N THR A 156 -12.77 4.79 -12.18
CA THR A 156 -12.50 6.13 -12.73
C THR A 156 -13.44 6.47 -13.90
N SER A 157 -14.01 5.45 -14.55
CA SER A 157 -14.97 5.65 -15.64
C SER A 157 -16.34 6.12 -15.15
N SER A 158 -16.71 5.79 -13.91
CA SER A 158 -17.98 6.19 -13.31
C SER A 158 -17.98 7.62 -12.75
N SER A 159 -16.81 8.21 -12.49
CA SER A 159 -16.71 9.59 -11.97
C SER A 159 -16.78 10.69 -13.06
N LYS A 160 -16.82 10.32 -14.35
CA LYS A 160 -17.02 11.26 -15.48
C LYS A 160 -18.47 11.74 -15.68
N LYS A 161 -19.41 11.40 -14.77
CA LYS A 161 -20.79 11.88 -14.81
C LYS A 161 -21.11 12.91 -13.71
N THR A 162 -20.24 13.87 -13.50
CA THR A 162 -20.65 15.10 -12.81
C THR A 162 -20.80 16.19 -13.86
N PRO A 163 -21.95 16.82 -14.01
CA PRO A 163 -22.13 17.88 -14.99
C PRO A 163 -21.20 19.03 -14.59
N THR A 164 -20.38 19.46 -15.52
CA THR A 164 -19.68 20.75 -15.44
C THR A 164 -20.71 21.82 -15.20
N SER A 165 -20.78 22.33 -13.97
CA SER A 165 -21.50 23.55 -13.68
C SER A 165 -20.91 24.67 -14.54
N LYS A 166 -21.76 25.26 -15.34
CA LYS A 166 -21.51 26.50 -16.08
C LYS A 166 -21.08 27.59 -15.10
N VAL A 167 -19.79 27.85 -15.03
CA VAL A 167 -19.23 29.09 -14.46
C VAL A 167 -18.24 29.58 -15.50
N GLY A 168 -18.71 30.47 -16.34
CA GLY A 168 -17.85 31.02 -17.37
C GLY A 168 -18.60 31.84 -18.41
N ASP A 169 -19.51 32.72 -18.01
CA ASP A 169 -20.05 33.75 -18.89
C ASP A 169 -20.56 34.94 -18.08
N GLU A 170 -19.68 35.62 -17.36
CA GLU A 170 -19.91 36.97 -16.86
C GLU A 170 -18.57 37.69 -16.60
N LEU A 171 -17.85 37.97 -17.66
CA LEU A 171 -16.77 38.96 -17.65
C LEU A 171 -16.65 39.57 -19.04
N ARG A 172 -17.76 40.18 -19.48
CA ARG A 172 -17.73 41.18 -20.58
C ARG A 172 -18.32 42.48 -20.10
N LEU A 173 -17.62 43.54 -20.36
CA LEU A 173 -18.02 44.93 -20.37
C LEU A 173 -17.79 45.71 -19.07
N LEU A 174 -16.62 46.25 -18.91
CA LEU A 174 -16.46 47.61 -18.43
C LEU A 174 -15.82 48.47 -19.53
N PRO A 175 -16.42 49.63 -19.86
CA PRO A 175 -15.92 50.49 -20.92
C PRO A 175 -14.70 51.29 -20.45
N THR A 176 -13.69 51.37 -21.29
CA THR A 176 -12.61 52.33 -21.17
C THR A 176 -13.15 53.75 -21.40
N THR A 177 -13.14 54.60 -20.38
CA THR A 177 -13.25 56.03 -20.53
C THR A 177 -11.85 56.65 -20.53
N ASN A 178 -11.50 57.22 -21.68
CA ASN A 178 -10.40 58.17 -21.84
C ASN A 178 -10.76 59.51 -21.10
N ALA A 179 -9.85 60.01 -20.32
CA ALA A 179 -9.48 61.42 -20.20
C ALA A 179 -8.13 61.50 -19.47
#